data_1b66855fd19ca2418d4d03151b074267
#
_entry.id   1b66855fd19ca2418d4d03151b074267
#
_cell.length_a   1.000
_cell.length_b   1.000
_cell.length_c   1.000
_cell.angle_alpha   90.00
_cell.angle_beta   90.00
_cell.angle_gamma   90.00
#
_symmetry.space_group_name_H-M   'P 1'
#
loop_
_entity.id
_entity.type
_entity.pdbx_description
1 polymer ?
#
loop_
_entity_poly.entity_id
_entity_poly.type
_entity_poly.pdbx_seq_one_letter_code
_entity_poly.pdbx_strand_id
1 'polypeptide(L)'
;MSTNPVRYLSLEWIDALTQAVASNEAIAAIAAEHTVGITQTVTGGPEGDVTYHLQVTEGRASFGPGAAFPEDVRFEQDWETATAVATDRLNAQQAFITGRIRLYGNQEKLVASTPVFAALDQVFSTVRTFTEYR
;
A
#
# COMPACT_ATOMS: atom_id res chain seq x y z
N MET A 1 -20.11 -5.59 -16.83
CA MET A 1 -18.99 -4.77 -17.32
C MET A 1 -17.68 -5.42 -16.91
N SER A 2 -16.87 -5.73 -17.88
CA SER A 2 -15.59 -6.38 -17.59
C SER A 2 -14.55 -5.35 -17.17
N THR A 3 -13.83 -5.65 -16.09
CA THR A 3 -12.72 -4.82 -15.63
C THR A 3 -11.44 -5.32 -16.31
N ASN A 4 -10.75 -4.44 -17.01
CA ASN A 4 -9.49 -4.81 -17.63
C ASN A 4 -8.45 -5.12 -16.54
N PRO A 5 -7.66 -6.19 -16.71
CA PRO A 5 -6.60 -6.47 -15.74
C PRO A 5 -5.53 -5.40 -15.75
N VAL A 6 -4.98 -5.11 -14.58
CA VAL A 6 -3.88 -4.16 -14.41
C VAL A 6 -2.63 -4.92 -13.95
N ARG A 7 -1.47 -4.44 -14.37
CA ARG A 7 -0.21 -5.03 -13.91
C ARG A 7 0.15 -4.45 -12.55
N TYR A 8 0.58 -5.32 -11.66
CA TYR A 8 1.00 -4.93 -10.32
C TYR A 8 2.09 -3.86 -10.38
N LEU A 9 1.90 -2.79 -9.62
CA LEU A 9 2.80 -1.63 -9.52
C LEU A 9 2.90 -0.78 -10.78
N SER A 10 2.03 -1.00 -11.78
CA SER A 10 1.93 -0.10 -12.93
C SER A 10 1.18 1.17 -12.55
N LEU A 11 1.23 2.19 -13.40
CA LEU A 11 0.47 3.41 -13.17
C LEU A 11 -1.05 3.12 -13.14
N GLU A 12 -1.50 2.18 -13.95
CA GLU A 12 -2.91 1.75 -13.98
C GLU A 12 -3.31 1.11 -12.65
N TRP A 13 -2.41 0.32 -12.05
CA TRP A 13 -2.64 -0.29 -10.74
C TRP A 13 -2.73 0.79 -9.66
N ILE A 14 -1.81 1.74 -9.68
CA ILE A 14 -1.80 2.86 -8.72
C ILE A 14 -3.08 3.68 -8.88
N ASP A 15 -3.50 3.95 -10.11
CA ASP A 15 -4.74 4.69 -10.38
C ASP A 15 -5.97 3.94 -9.88
N ALA A 16 -6.03 2.62 -10.09
CA ALA A 16 -7.13 1.79 -9.60
C ALA A 16 -7.22 1.89 -8.07
N LEU A 17 -6.09 1.84 -7.37
CA LEU A 17 -6.06 1.99 -5.91
C LEU A 17 -6.39 3.41 -5.48
N THR A 18 -5.94 4.41 -6.23
CA THR A 18 -6.27 5.82 -5.95
C THR A 18 -7.79 5.99 -5.90
N GLN A 19 -8.48 5.46 -6.90
CA GLN A 19 -9.93 5.56 -6.97
C GLN A 19 -10.62 4.71 -5.90
N ALA A 20 -10.14 3.51 -5.66
CA ALA A 20 -10.71 2.62 -4.65
C ALA A 20 -10.58 3.19 -3.25
N VAL A 21 -9.42 3.77 -2.91
CA VAL A 21 -9.20 4.42 -1.61
C VAL A 21 -10.08 5.65 -1.47
N ALA A 22 -10.16 6.48 -2.50
CA ALA A 22 -10.94 7.72 -2.46
C ALA A 22 -12.43 7.47 -2.25
N SER A 23 -12.94 6.33 -2.72
CA SER A 23 -14.35 5.98 -2.62
C SER A 23 -14.68 5.04 -1.46
N ASN A 24 -13.69 4.63 -0.66
CA ASN A 24 -13.91 3.67 0.42
C ASN A 24 -14.37 4.37 1.69
N GLU A 25 -15.61 4.11 2.10
CA GLU A 25 -16.20 4.74 3.28
C GLU A 25 -15.54 4.31 4.59
N ALA A 26 -15.09 3.06 4.69
CA ALA A 26 -14.43 2.56 5.88
C ALA A 26 -13.09 3.28 6.12
N ILE A 27 -12.34 3.51 5.05
CA ILE A 27 -11.08 4.27 5.13
C ILE A 27 -11.36 5.72 5.50
N ALA A 28 -12.39 6.33 4.92
CA ALA A 28 -12.75 7.72 5.22
C ALA A 28 -13.13 7.89 6.70
N ALA A 29 -13.87 6.93 7.26
CA ALA A 29 -14.25 6.95 8.67
C ALA A 29 -13.02 6.85 9.58
N ILE A 30 -12.06 5.98 9.23
CA ILE A 30 -10.82 5.81 9.98
C ILE A 30 -9.93 7.05 9.84
N ALA A 31 -9.91 7.67 8.67
CA ALA A 31 -9.12 8.87 8.40
C ALA A 31 -9.53 10.05 9.28
N ALA A 32 -10.77 10.06 9.76
CA ALA A 32 -11.24 11.11 10.69
C ALA A 32 -10.52 11.05 12.04
N GLU A 33 -9.98 9.88 12.42
CA GLU A 33 -9.36 9.64 13.71
C GLU A 33 -7.84 9.43 13.65
N HIS A 34 -7.27 9.35 12.44
CA HIS A 34 -5.85 9.05 12.27
C HIS A 34 -5.22 10.00 11.26
N THR A 35 -3.95 10.31 11.49
CA THR A 35 -3.12 11.07 10.53
C THR A 35 -1.82 10.32 10.36
N VAL A 36 -1.55 9.85 9.15
CA VAL A 36 -0.31 9.11 8.87
C VAL A 36 0.04 9.21 7.40
N GLY A 37 1.33 9.37 7.12
CA GLY A 37 1.87 9.32 5.76
C GLY A 37 2.74 8.07 5.64
N ILE A 38 2.41 7.19 4.71
CA ILE A 38 3.08 5.92 4.50
C ILE A 38 3.63 5.87 3.09
N THR A 39 4.93 5.62 2.97
CA THR A 39 5.58 5.43 1.67
C THR A 39 5.95 3.96 1.51
N GLN A 40 5.71 3.42 0.32
CA GLN A 40 6.12 2.07 -0.04
C GLN A 40 7.07 2.15 -1.23
N THR A 41 8.22 1.50 -1.14
CA THR A 41 9.17 1.39 -2.23
C THR A 41 9.39 -0.09 -2.54
N VAL A 42 9.21 -0.46 -3.81
CA VAL A 42 9.45 -1.81 -4.32
C VAL A 42 10.58 -1.72 -5.34
N THR A 43 11.65 -2.46 -5.11
CA THR A 43 12.83 -2.42 -5.96
C THR A 43 12.91 -3.62 -6.88
N GLY A 44 13.59 -3.44 -8.03
CA GLY A 44 13.90 -4.54 -8.94
C GLY A 44 12.71 -5.11 -9.70
N GLY A 45 11.64 -4.35 -9.89
CA GLY A 45 10.48 -4.79 -10.66
C GLY A 45 10.74 -4.81 -12.17
N PRO A 46 9.79 -5.34 -12.95
CA PRO A 46 9.96 -5.44 -14.41
C PRO A 46 10.20 -4.11 -15.10
N GLU A 47 9.71 -3.02 -14.52
CA GLU A 47 9.87 -1.68 -15.07
C GLU A 47 10.75 -0.78 -14.18
N GLY A 48 11.49 -1.39 -13.25
CA GLY A 48 12.38 -0.69 -12.32
C GLY A 48 11.76 -0.54 -10.95
N ASP A 49 12.30 0.40 -10.18
CA ASP A 49 11.83 0.66 -8.83
C ASP A 49 10.55 1.50 -8.87
N VAL A 50 9.61 1.17 -7.98
CA VAL A 50 8.33 1.87 -7.89
C VAL A 50 8.13 2.37 -6.46
N THR A 51 7.72 3.63 -6.33
CA THR A 51 7.37 4.23 -5.04
C THR A 51 5.94 4.74 -5.13
N TYR A 52 5.15 4.42 -4.11
CA TYR A 52 3.78 4.90 -3.99
C TYR A 52 3.49 5.21 -2.53
N HIS A 53 2.38 5.90 -2.27
CA HIS A 53 2.07 6.34 -0.91
C HIS A 53 0.59 6.25 -0.59
N LEU A 54 0.31 6.14 0.71
CA LEU A 54 -1.00 6.38 1.30
C LEU A 54 -0.85 7.56 2.25
N GLN A 55 -1.66 8.60 2.05
CA GLN A 55 -1.69 9.76 2.95
C GLN A 55 -3.06 9.82 3.61
N VAL A 56 -3.08 9.78 4.93
CA VAL A 56 -4.31 9.87 5.71
C VAL A 56 -4.23 11.12 6.56
N THR A 57 -5.13 12.06 6.34
CA THR A 57 -5.14 13.32 7.07
C THR A 57 -6.50 14.01 6.94
N GLU A 58 -6.92 14.69 8.03
CA GLU A 58 -8.12 15.53 8.04
C GLU A 58 -9.38 14.87 7.47
N GLY A 59 -9.60 13.61 7.83
CA GLY A 59 -10.79 12.89 7.37
C GLY A 59 -10.71 12.40 5.93
N ARG A 60 -9.54 12.47 5.31
CA ARG A 60 -9.32 12.03 3.92
C ARG A 60 -8.19 11.04 3.82
N ALA A 61 -8.35 10.08 2.93
CA ALA A 61 -7.28 9.18 2.55
C ALA A 61 -7.01 9.33 1.07
N SER A 62 -5.75 9.43 0.69
CA SER A 62 -5.34 9.51 -0.71
C SER A 62 -4.22 8.53 -0.98
N PHE A 63 -4.23 7.96 -2.17
CA PHE A 63 -3.24 7.00 -2.64
C PHE A 63 -2.72 7.49 -3.98
N GLY A 64 -1.41 7.40 -4.20
CA GLY A 64 -0.85 7.88 -5.45
C GLY A 64 0.63 7.53 -5.61
N PRO A 65 1.23 7.90 -6.76
CA PRO A 65 2.64 7.67 -7.00
C PRO A 65 3.53 8.61 -6.18
N GLY A 66 4.75 8.16 -5.91
CA GLY A 66 5.72 8.96 -5.17
C GLY A 66 5.61 8.79 -3.67
N ALA A 67 6.44 9.54 -2.93
CA ALA A 67 6.49 9.47 -1.48
C ALA A 67 5.38 10.28 -0.82
N ALA A 68 4.97 9.85 0.37
CA ALA A 68 4.04 10.63 1.20
C ALA A 68 4.71 11.91 1.71
N PHE A 69 3.89 12.95 1.93
CA PHE A 69 4.39 14.19 2.52
C PHE A 69 3.33 14.78 3.45
N PRO A 70 3.60 14.88 4.77
CA PRO A 70 4.81 14.37 5.43
C PRO A 70 4.83 12.83 5.49
N GLU A 71 6.02 12.28 5.43
CA GLU A 71 6.22 10.84 5.53
C GLU A 71 6.49 10.46 6.97
N ASP A 72 5.62 9.64 7.54
CA ASP A 72 5.79 9.14 8.91
C ASP A 72 6.49 7.79 8.93
N VAL A 73 6.17 6.93 7.96
CA VAL A 73 6.67 5.56 7.87
C VAL A 73 7.01 5.24 6.42
N ARG A 74 8.09 4.50 6.22
CA ARG A 74 8.48 4.02 4.90
C ARG A 74 8.76 2.53 4.97
N PHE A 75 8.21 1.77 4.03
CA PHE A 75 8.52 0.37 3.83
C PHE A 75 9.33 0.21 2.55
N GLU A 76 10.34 -0.65 2.59
CA GLU A 76 11.12 -1.01 1.41
C GLU A 76 11.21 -2.52 1.29
N GLN A 77 11.02 -3.03 0.08
CA GLN A 77 11.08 -4.46 -0.23
C GLN A 77 11.39 -4.64 -1.71
N ASP A 78 11.87 -5.84 -2.07
CA ASP A 78 12.10 -6.13 -3.49
C ASP A 78 10.82 -6.66 -4.16
N TRP A 79 10.86 -6.75 -5.48
CA TRP A 79 9.73 -7.23 -6.29
C TRP A 79 9.27 -8.63 -5.87
N GLU A 80 10.23 -9.53 -5.66
CA GLU A 80 9.91 -10.91 -5.28
C GLU A 80 9.16 -10.95 -3.95
N THR A 81 9.63 -10.20 -2.96
CA THR A 81 8.96 -10.13 -1.65
C THR A 81 7.57 -9.51 -1.79
N ALA A 82 7.47 -8.40 -2.52
CA ALA A 82 6.19 -7.70 -2.69
C ALA A 82 5.14 -8.58 -3.36
N THR A 83 5.52 -9.30 -4.42
CA THR A 83 4.58 -10.19 -5.10
C THR A 83 4.22 -11.40 -4.27
N ALA A 84 5.17 -11.95 -3.51
CA ALA A 84 4.90 -13.09 -2.63
C ALA A 84 3.91 -12.72 -1.54
N VAL A 85 4.04 -11.54 -0.94
CA VAL A 85 3.11 -11.06 0.08
C VAL A 85 1.75 -10.76 -0.56
N ALA A 86 1.72 -10.10 -1.71
CA ALA A 86 0.49 -9.72 -2.37
C ALA A 86 -0.33 -10.93 -2.84
N THR A 87 0.33 -12.05 -3.11
CA THR A 87 -0.33 -13.29 -3.57
C THR A 87 -0.47 -14.35 -2.48
N ASP A 88 -0.29 -13.97 -1.22
CA ASP A 88 -0.38 -14.84 -0.04
C ASP A 88 0.61 -16.01 -0.03
N ARG A 89 1.71 -15.92 -0.78
CA ARG A 89 2.78 -16.92 -0.74
C ARG A 89 3.76 -16.68 0.40
N LEU A 90 3.72 -15.48 0.99
CA LEU A 90 4.57 -15.10 2.10
C LEU A 90 3.76 -14.20 3.03
N ASN A 91 3.86 -14.47 4.32
CA ASN A 91 3.23 -13.63 5.34
C ASN A 91 4.05 -12.34 5.52
N ALA A 92 3.37 -11.19 5.52
CA ALA A 92 4.04 -9.88 5.64
C ALA A 92 4.81 -9.76 6.96
N GLN A 93 4.27 -10.27 8.05
CA GLN A 93 4.91 -10.25 9.36
C GLN A 93 6.21 -11.06 9.35
N GLN A 94 6.17 -12.24 8.74
CA GLN A 94 7.34 -13.09 8.56
C GLN A 94 8.40 -12.39 7.70
N ALA A 95 7.99 -11.74 6.63
CA ALA A 95 8.89 -10.99 5.76
C ALA A 95 9.58 -9.86 6.53
N PHE A 96 8.85 -9.18 7.40
CA PHE A 96 9.39 -8.12 8.25
C PHE A 96 10.41 -8.69 9.24
N ILE A 97 10.07 -9.77 9.94
CA ILE A 97 10.95 -10.39 10.93
C ILE A 97 12.26 -10.88 10.32
N THR A 98 12.19 -11.42 9.10
CA THR A 98 13.37 -11.95 8.40
C THR A 98 14.17 -10.88 7.65
N GLY A 99 13.73 -9.61 7.71
CA GLY A 99 14.45 -8.50 7.08
C GLY A 99 14.18 -8.33 5.59
N ARG A 100 13.22 -9.05 5.04
CA ARG A 100 12.84 -8.91 3.62
C ARG A 100 12.02 -7.63 3.37
N ILE A 101 11.27 -7.19 4.37
CA ILE A 101 10.61 -5.89 4.37
C ILE A 101 11.32 -5.03 5.41
N ARG A 102 11.80 -3.86 5.00
CA ARG A 102 12.48 -2.92 5.88
C ARG A 102 11.54 -1.78 6.24
N LEU A 103 11.57 -1.41 7.52
CA LEU A 103 10.74 -0.33 8.05
C LEU A 103 11.62 0.82 8.49
N TYR A 104 11.28 2.03 8.06
CA TYR A 104 11.92 3.27 8.50
C TYR A 104 10.87 4.22 9.03
N GLY A 105 11.22 5.01 10.03
CA GLY A 105 10.37 6.07 10.53
C GLY A 105 9.76 5.79 11.90
N ASN A 106 8.58 6.34 12.13
CA ASN A 106 7.94 6.37 13.45
C ASN A 106 7.14 5.08 13.71
N GLN A 107 7.74 4.17 14.48
CA GLN A 107 7.12 2.88 14.82
C GLN A 107 5.88 3.03 15.70
N GLU A 108 5.87 4.02 16.60
CA GLU A 108 4.70 4.27 17.45
C GLU A 108 3.50 4.66 16.62
N LYS A 109 3.71 5.50 15.61
CA LYS A 109 2.65 5.93 14.71
C LYS A 109 2.17 4.78 13.85
N LEU A 110 3.06 3.89 13.45
CA LEU A 110 2.72 2.68 12.72
C LEU A 110 1.75 1.81 13.53
N VAL A 111 2.07 1.56 14.81
CA VAL A 111 1.22 0.75 15.70
C VAL A 111 -0.13 1.44 15.91
N ALA A 112 -0.12 2.75 16.12
CA ALA A 112 -1.35 3.53 16.31
C ALA A 112 -2.24 3.52 15.05
N SER A 113 -1.65 3.27 13.87
CA SER A 113 -2.35 3.30 12.59
C SER A 113 -2.79 1.90 12.11
N THR A 114 -2.74 0.89 12.98
CA THR A 114 -3.16 -0.47 12.65
C THR A 114 -4.53 -0.54 11.96
N PRO A 115 -5.58 0.19 12.41
CA PRO A 115 -6.87 0.17 11.72
C PRO A 115 -6.81 0.66 10.27
N VAL A 116 -5.91 1.60 9.98
CA VAL A 116 -5.69 2.10 8.62
C VAL A 116 -5.19 0.98 7.72
N PHE A 117 -4.21 0.21 8.20
CA PHE A 117 -3.65 -0.91 7.43
C PHE A 117 -4.68 -2.01 7.21
N ALA A 118 -5.51 -2.30 8.20
CA ALA A 118 -6.56 -3.31 8.07
C ALA A 118 -7.59 -2.91 7.00
N ALA A 119 -7.98 -1.64 6.97
CA ALA A 119 -8.91 -1.13 5.97
C ALA A 119 -8.27 -1.12 4.58
N LEU A 120 -7.00 -0.74 4.49
CA LEU A 120 -6.27 -0.73 3.22
C LEU A 120 -6.13 -2.14 2.64
N ASP A 121 -5.92 -3.14 3.50
CA ASP A 121 -5.81 -4.53 3.06
C ASP A 121 -7.07 -5.00 2.34
N GLN A 122 -8.24 -4.57 2.79
CA GLN A 122 -9.51 -4.88 2.14
C GLN A 122 -9.59 -4.26 0.74
N VAL A 123 -9.08 -3.04 0.58
CA VAL A 123 -9.02 -2.37 -0.72
C VAL A 123 -8.07 -3.12 -1.66
N PHE A 124 -6.90 -3.52 -1.16
CA PHE A 124 -5.95 -4.31 -1.94
C PHE A 124 -6.56 -5.65 -2.38
N SER A 125 -7.32 -6.30 -1.51
CA SER A 125 -8.00 -7.55 -1.85
C SER A 125 -8.97 -7.39 -3.02
N THR A 126 -9.70 -6.27 -3.05
CA THR A 126 -10.62 -5.95 -4.15
C THR A 126 -9.86 -5.75 -5.46
N VAL A 127 -8.80 -4.96 -5.44
CA VAL A 127 -8.00 -4.67 -6.64
C VAL A 127 -7.23 -5.92 -7.09
N ARG A 128 -6.86 -6.80 -6.15
CA ARG A 128 -6.16 -8.05 -6.46
C ARG A 128 -6.95 -8.92 -7.44
N THR A 129 -8.28 -8.88 -7.41
CA THR A 129 -9.13 -9.71 -8.27
C THR A 129 -8.90 -9.45 -9.76
N PHE A 130 -8.38 -8.27 -10.12
CA PHE A 130 -8.06 -7.93 -11.52
C PHE A 130 -6.61 -7.46 -11.69
N THR A 131 -5.71 -7.88 -10.79
CA THR A 131 -4.29 -7.52 -10.85
C THR A 131 -3.47 -8.70 -11.37
N GLU A 132 -2.58 -8.44 -12.31
CA GLU A 132 -1.62 -9.41 -12.82
C GLU A 132 -0.25 -9.16 -12.19
N TYR A 133 0.33 -10.19 -11.59
CA TYR A 133 1.60 -10.12 -10.86
C TYR A 133 2.73 -10.64 -11.73
N ARG A 134 3.19 -9.80 -12.67
CA ARG A 134 4.25 -10.20 -13.58
C ARG A 134 5.12 -9.02 -14.04
#